data_4a4c5976741946c2b82f727f7bff5282
#
_entry.id   4a4c5976741946c2b82f727f7bff5282
#
_cell.length_a   1.000
_cell.length_b   1.000
_cell.length_c   1.000
_cell.angle_alpha   90.00
_cell.angle_beta   90.00
_cell.angle_gamma   90.00
#
_symmetry.space_group_name_H-M   'P 1'
#
loop_
_entity.id
_entity.type
_entity.pdbx_description
1 polymer ?
#
loop_
_entity_poly.entity_id
_entity_poly.type
_entity_poly.pdbx_seq_one_letter_code
_entity_poly.pdbx_strand_id
1 'polypeptide(L)'
;MISDVLDWLSCPHCATALIADGAADAADPPSRLLCEEGHAFDIARPGYVSLLTGAGSTGTADTPAMVADRAAFLAAGHYAGIADLVAALAAESDRAVAEVAVAAEETAQQHGTCILDLGAGTGYYLARVLDAVDRPGIALDISKHAARHAAKAHPRIGAVVADAWGGLPVRGRAAAVVLNVFAPRNAHEMRRVLHPAGRAIVVVPEAGHLRELVEEYGLLAVDERKSERLREQFAGRFRVESEHPFRRTPTLSAEEVARVIGMGPNAWHAGAERVRSGGAVSIEVRAYVLSPQ
;
A
#
# COMPACT_ATOMS: atom_id res chain seq x y z
N MET A 1 -9.00 -7.08 10.79
CA MET A 1 -8.06 -6.95 11.97
C MET A 1 -6.81 -7.77 11.72
N ILE A 2 -5.76 -7.68 12.56
CA ILE A 2 -4.53 -8.46 12.35
C ILE A 2 -4.79 -9.98 12.36
N SER A 3 -5.72 -10.45 13.15
CA SER A 3 -6.20 -11.83 13.18
C SER A 3 -6.68 -12.35 11.83
N ASP A 4 -7.30 -11.51 11.04
CA ASP A 4 -7.94 -11.89 9.78
C ASP A 4 -6.91 -12.10 8.65
N VAL A 5 -5.66 -11.71 8.89
CA VAL A 5 -4.57 -11.81 7.90
C VAL A 5 -3.42 -12.70 8.33
N LEU A 6 -3.51 -13.38 9.49
CA LEU A 6 -2.44 -14.23 10.03
C LEU A 6 -2.00 -15.33 9.07
N ASP A 7 -2.95 -15.94 8.37
CA ASP A 7 -2.67 -17.06 7.45
C ASP A 7 -1.71 -16.68 6.31
N TRP A 8 -1.58 -15.39 6.01
CA TRP A 8 -0.70 -14.90 4.96
C TRP A 8 0.58 -14.24 5.48
N LEU A 9 0.69 -14.04 6.80
CA LEU A 9 1.90 -13.51 7.40
C LEU A 9 2.93 -14.60 7.69
N SER A 10 4.20 -14.20 7.70
CA SER A 10 5.33 -15.06 8.10
C SER A 10 6.26 -14.32 9.04
N CYS A 11 6.94 -15.07 9.89
CA CYS A 11 7.95 -14.54 10.77
C CYS A 11 9.10 -13.90 9.95
N PRO A 12 9.47 -12.65 10.20
CA PRO A 12 10.52 -11.99 9.44
C PRO A 12 11.93 -12.54 9.73
N HIS A 13 12.11 -13.37 10.79
CA HIS A 13 13.40 -13.95 11.18
C HIS A 13 13.60 -15.36 10.63
N CYS A 14 12.54 -16.21 10.66
CA CYS A 14 12.65 -17.62 10.28
C CYS A 14 11.67 -18.06 9.19
N ALA A 15 10.84 -17.14 8.68
CA ALA A 15 9.84 -17.36 7.64
C ALA A 15 8.74 -18.40 7.98
N THR A 16 8.68 -18.90 9.23
CA THR A 16 7.61 -19.81 9.68
C THR A 16 6.29 -19.04 9.88
N ALA A 17 5.20 -19.76 10.06
CA ALA A 17 3.88 -19.19 10.32
C ALA A 17 3.87 -18.34 11.60
N LEU A 18 3.03 -17.34 11.62
CA LEU A 18 2.69 -16.57 12.82
C LEU A 18 1.34 -17.03 13.35
N ILE A 19 1.23 -17.20 14.65
CA ILE A 19 -0.01 -17.50 15.36
C ILE A 19 -0.28 -16.43 16.42
N ALA A 20 -1.53 -16.21 16.75
CA ALA A 20 -1.91 -15.31 17.84
C ALA A 20 -1.66 -15.99 19.19
N ASP A 21 -1.08 -15.25 20.16
CA ASP A 21 -0.96 -15.69 21.54
C ASP A 21 -2.36 -15.63 22.20
N GLY A 22 -2.77 -16.74 22.82
CA GLY A 22 -4.08 -16.88 23.47
C GLY A 22 -4.98 -17.91 22.79
N ALA A 23 -5.91 -18.48 23.54
CA ALA A 23 -6.90 -19.43 23.00
C ALA A 23 -7.85 -18.69 22.04
N ALA A 24 -8.27 -19.35 20.98
CA ALA A 24 -9.25 -18.83 20.01
C ALA A 24 -10.57 -18.38 20.66
N ASP A 25 -10.88 -18.87 21.85
CA ASP A 25 -12.08 -18.57 22.64
C ASP A 25 -11.87 -17.50 23.72
N ALA A 26 -10.70 -16.84 23.75
CA ALA A 26 -10.44 -15.81 24.74
C ALA A 26 -11.32 -14.57 24.48
N ALA A 27 -11.95 -14.06 25.53
CA ALA A 27 -12.78 -12.85 25.48
C ALA A 27 -11.98 -11.59 25.09
N ASP A 28 -10.65 -11.62 25.27
CA ASP A 28 -9.74 -10.52 24.95
C ASP A 28 -9.05 -10.76 23.58
N PRO A 29 -8.90 -9.69 22.77
CA PRO A 29 -8.17 -9.77 21.51
C PRO A 29 -6.71 -10.16 21.78
N PRO A 30 -6.05 -10.89 20.84
CA PRO A 30 -4.68 -11.30 21.01
C PRO A 30 -3.77 -10.09 21.18
N SER A 31 -2.82 -10.18 22.11
CA SER A 31 -1.86 -9.11 22.41
C SER A 31 -0.51 -9.28 21.71
N ARG A 32 -0.26 -10.49 21.19
CA ARG A 32 1.05 -10.86 20.61
C ARG A 32 0.89 -11.90 19.49
N LEU A 33 1.84 -11.88 18.55
CA LEU A 33 2.07 -12.94 17.58
C LEU A 33 3.33 -13.73 17.95
N LEU A 34 3.29 -15.04 17.74
CA LEU A 34 4.38 -15.96 18.02
C LEU A 34 4.67 -16.81 16.76
N CYS A 35 5.92 -17.25 16.60
CA CYS A 35 6.27 -18.28 15.62
C CYS A 35 6.79 -19.54 16.32
N GLU A 36 6.94 -20.64 15.59
CA GLU A 36 7.42 -21.94 16.12
C GLU A 36 8.82 -21.85 16.73
N GLU A 37 9.67 -20.94 16.22
CA GLU A 37 11.04 -20.72 16.74
C GLU A 37 11.07 -19.77 17.96
N GLY A 38 9.93 -19.38 18.49
CA GLY A 38 9.80 -18.55 19.69
C GLY A 38 9.99 -17.05 19.48
N HIS A 39 10.08 -16.54 18.24
CA HIS A 39 10.05 -15.10 18.01
C HIS A 39 8.66 -14.55 18.33
N ALA A 40 8.63 -13.42 19.05
CA ALA A 40 7.41 -12.80 19.54
C ALA A 40 7.28 -11.34 19.06
N PHE A 41 6.08 -10.93 18.69
CA PHE A 41 5.79 -9.59 18.15
C PHE A 41 4.54 -9.06 18.83
N ASP A 42 4.67 -7.98 19.61
CA ASP A 42 3.54 -7.37 20.29
C ASP A 42 2.60 -6.67 19.31
N ILE A 43 1.30 -6.88 19.47
CA ILE A 43 0.27 -6.14 18.76
C ILE A 43 0.07 -4.82 19.50
N ALA A 44 0.36 -3.73 18.83
CA ALA A 44 0.19 -2.41 19.40
C ALA A 44 -1.28 -2.13 19.70
N ARG A 45 -1.59 -1.37 20.77
CA ARG A 45 -2.98 -1.00 21.15
C ARG A 45 -3.82 -0.43 20.01
N PRO A 46 -3.28 0.31 19.00
CA PRO A 46 -4.03 0.74 17.83
C PRO A 46 -4.39 -0.36 16.84
N GLY A 47 -3.92 -1.59 16.99
CA GLY A 47 -4.26 -2.75 16.16
C GLY A 47 -3.26 -3.09 15.03
N TYR A 48 -2.04 -2.55 15.05
CA TYR A 48 -0.98 -2.95 14.11
C TYR A 48 0.10 -3.79 14.81
N VAL A 49 0.86 -4.57 14.04
CA VAL A 49 2.04 -5.30 14.50
C VAL A 49 3.30 -4.78 13.79
N SER A 50 4.43 -4.72 14.51
CA SER A 50 5.74 -4.41 13.90
C SER A 50 6.50 -5.71 13.63
N LEU A 51 6.78 -5.97 12.36
CA LEU A 51 7.57 -7.09 11.85
C LEU A 51 8.88 -6.58 11.22
N LEU A 52 9.37 -5.40 11.65
CA LEU A 52 10.69 -4.89 11.25
C LEU A 52 11.80 -5.76 11.86
N THR A 53 12.80 -6.10 11.05
CA THR A 53 14.01 -6.80 11.48
C THR A 53 15.17 -5.82 11.62
N GLY A 54 15.87 -5.88 12.77
CA GLY A 54 17.08 -5.09 13.02
C GLY A 54 16.85 -3.58 13.07
N ALA A 55 17.91 -2.81 12.85
CA ALA A 55 17.85 -1.36 12.71
C ALA A 55 17.42 -0.97 11.28
N GLY A 56 16.27 -1.45 10.82
CA GLY A 56 15.69 -0.98 9.57
C GLY A 56 15.70 0.55 9.58
N SER A 57 16.29 1.16 8.54
CA SER A 57 16.40 2.61 8.45
C SER A 57 15.00 3.23 8.35
N THR A 58 14.48 3.65 9.48
CA THR A 58 13.23 4.45 9.52
C THR A 58 13.47 5.90 9.06
N GLY A 59 14.68 6.22 8.59
CA GLY A 59 15.08 7.59 8.24
C GLY A 59 14.27 8.21 7.09
N THR A 60 13.57 7.40 6.28
CA THR A 60 12.67 7.86 5.22
C THR A 60 11.19 7.63 5.55
N ALA A 61 10.87 7.17 6.76
CA ALA A 61 9.50 6.93 7.18
C ALA A 61 8.74 8.24 7.34
N ASP A 62 7.48 8.25 6.95
CA ASP A 62 6.60 9.41 7.14
C ASP A 62 6.49 9.81 8.61
N THR A 63 6.62 11.10 8.87
CA THR A 63 6.42 11.69 10.19
C THR A 63 4.94 11.76 10.56
N PRO A 64 4.59 11.97 11.85
CA PRO A 64 3.20 12.19 12.26
C PRO A 64 2.51 13.33 11.49
N ALA A 65 3.23 14.42 11.20
CA ALA A 65 2.70 15.56 10.45
C ALA A 65 2.39 15.18 9.01
N MET A 66 3.32 14.51 8.31
CA MET A 66 3.11 14.02 6.95
C MET A 66 1.89 13.10 6.84
N VAL A 67 1.74 12.18 7.82
CA VAL A 67 0.59 11.26 7.86
C VAL A 67 -0.72 12.03 8.11
N ALA A 68 -0.72 13.04 8.98
CA ALA A 68 -1.89 13.87 9.24
C ALA A 68 -2.30 14.67 8.00
N ASP A 69 -1.35 15.32 7.32
CA ASP A 69 -1.60 16.06 6.08
C ASP A 69 -2.15 15.14 4.99
N ARG A 70 -1.56 13.93 4.84
CA ARG A 70 -2.04 12.92 3.90
C ARG A 70 -3.47 12.48 4.22
N ALA A 71 -3.77 12.17 5.46
CA ALA A 71 -5.11 11.77 5.88
C ALA A 71 -6.13 12.87 5.56
N ALA A 72 -5.82 14.11 5.88
CA ALA A 72 -6.69 15.25 5.64
C ALA A 72 -6.89 15.54 4.14
N PHE A 73 -5.81 15.52 3.34
CA PHE A 73 -5.88 15.73 1.89
C PHE A 73 -6.68 14.64 1.18
N LEU A 74 -6.46 13.37 1.53
CA LEU A 74 -7.21 12.25 0.95
C LEU A 74 -8.69 12.29 1.36
N ALA A 75 -9.00 12.68 2.60
CA ALA A 75 -10.38 12.84 3.07
C ALA A 75 -11.13 13.96 2.34
N ALA A 76 -10.44 14.99 1.84
CA ALA A 76 -11.02 16.03 0.99
C ALA A 76 -11.45 15.52 -0.41
N GLY A 77 -11.08 14.29 -0.78
CA GLY A 77 -11.56 13.60 -1.98
C GLY A 77 -10.85 13.96 -3.29
N HIS A 78 -9.75 14.73 -3.24
CA HIS A 78 -9.05 15.14 -4.45
C HIS A 78 -8.44 13.94 -5.20
N TYR A 79 -8.11 12.86 -4.50
CA TYR A 79 -7.59 11.61 -5.08
C TYR A 79 -8.65 10.47 -5.14
N ALA A 80 -9.93 10.77 -4.91
CA ALA A 80 -10.99 9.76 -4.96
C ALA A 80 -11.05 9.03 -6.31
N GLY A 81 -10.93 9.75 -7.43
CA GLY A 81 -10.93 9.14 -8.75
C GLY A 81 -9.74 8.20 -9.01
N ILE A 82 -8.58 8.43 -8.37
CA ILE A 82 -7.45 7.48 -8.40
C ILE A 82 -7.82 6.23 -7.59
N ALA A 83 -8.41 6.39 -6.41
CA ALA A 83 -8.83 5.27 -5.58
C ALA A 83 -9.92 4.42 -6.26
N ASP A 84 -10.87 5.06 -6.94
CA ASP A 84 -11.91 4.38 -7.72
C ASP A 84 -11.31 3.59 -8.88
N LEU A 85 -10.35 4.17 -9.61
CA LEU A 85 -9.62 3.45 -10.67
C LEU A 85 -8.88 2.23 -10.12
N VAL A 86 -8.13 2.38 -9.01
CA VAL A 86 -7.40 1.27 -8.37
C VAL A 86 -8.38 0.18 -7.91
N ALA A 87 -9.52 0.56 -7.32
CA ALA A 87 -10.53 -0.39 -6.86
C ALA A 87 -11.17 -1.17 -8.03
N ALA A 88 -11.47 -0.51 -9.14
CA ALA A 88 -12.01 -1.16 -10.34
C ALA A 88 -11.01 -2.18 -10.93
N LEU A 89 -9.74 -1.79 -11.07
CA LEU A 89 -8.67 -2.67 -11.57
C LEU A 89 -8.42 -3.84 -10.61
N ALA A 90 -8.49 -3.61 -9.30
CA ALA A 90 -8.34 -4.66 -8.30
C ALA A 90 -9.49 -5.67 -8.35
N ALA A 91 -10.73 -5.21 -8.50
CA ALA A 91 -11.90 -6.08 -8.61
C ALA A 91 -11.88 -6.94 -9.88
N GLU A 92 -11.38 -6.40 -10.99
CA GLU A 92 -11.18 -7.16 -12.23
C GLU A 92 -10.09 -8.22 -12.05
N SER A 93 -8.96 -7.85 -11.45
CA SER A 93 -7.85 -8.76 -11.17
C SER A 93 -8.22 -9.87 -10.20
N ASP A 94 -9.04 -9.57 -9.20
CA ASP A 94 -9.52 -10.54 -8.21
C ASP A 94 -10.44 -11.60 -8.84
N ARG A 95 -11.33 -11.19 -9.75
CA ARG A 95 -12.18 -12.12 -10.50
C ARG A 95 -11.35 -13.13 -11.30
N ALA A 96 -10.27 -12.69 -11.94
CA ALA A 96 -9.38 -13.59 -12.69
C ALA A 96 -8.74 -14.67 -11.78
N VAL A 97 -8.36 -14.32 -10.55
CA VAL A 97 -7.85 -15.30 -9.56
C VAL A 97 -8.95 -16.26 -9.12
N ALA A 98 -10.16 -15.77 -8.87
CA ALA A 98 -11.29 -16.60 -8.45
C ALA A 98 -11.70 -17.61 -9.55
N GLU A 99 -11.69 -17.20 -10.82
CA GLU A 99 -11.97 -18.09 -11.97
C GLU A 99 -10.94 -19.22 -12.09
N VAL A 100 -9.65 -18.93 -11.86
CA VAL A 100 -8.60 -19.94 -11.89
C VAL A 100 -8.75 -20.92 -10.72
N ALA A 101 -9.06 -20.45 -9.53
CA ALA A 101 -9.27 -21.29 -8.35
C ALA A 101 -10.46 -22.25 -8.53
N VAL A 102 -11.56 -21.78 -9.10
CA VAL A 102 -12.73 -22.61 -9.44
C VAL A 102 -12.37 -23.66 -10.48
N ALA A 103 -11.63 -23.29 -11.54
CA ALA A 103 -11.22 -24.22 -12.60
C ALA A 103 -10.25 -25.31 -12.11
N ALA A 104 -9.47 -25.03 -11.04
CA ALA A 104 -8.53 -25.97 -10.43
C ALA A 104 -9.17 -26.87 -9.37
N GLU A 105 -10.47 -26.76 -9.09
CA GLU A 105 -11.17 -27.42 -7.98
C GLU A 105 -10.46 -27.23 -6.62
N GLU A 106 -9.80 -26.07 -6.45
CA GLU A 106 -9.13 -25.73 -5.20
C GLU A 106 -10.18 -25.59 -4.10
N THR A 107 -10.10 -26.46 -3.09
CA THR A 107 -11.00 -26.40 -1.95
C THR A 107 -10.71 -25.13 -1.14
N ALA A 108 -11.73 -24.52 -0.56
CA ALA A 108 -11.62 -23.33 0.29
C ALA A 108 -10.66 -23.49 1.50
N GLN A 109 -10.16 -24.67 1.76
CA GLN A 109 -9.18 -25.00 2.79
C GLN A 109 -7.71 -24.79 2.37
N GLN A 110 -7.43 -24.59 1.08
CA GLN A 110 -6.11 -24.11 0.66
C GLN A 110 -6.14 -22.60 0.78
N HIS A 111 -5.74 -22.10 1.96
CA HIS A 111 -5.57 -20.70 2.35
C HIS A 111 -5.90 -19.71 1.23
N GLY A 112 -7.10 -19.13 1.25
CA GLY A 112 -7.53 -18.12 0.27
C GLY A 112 -6.43 -17.09 0.03
N THR A 113 -6.65 -16.13 -0.83
CA THR A 113 -5.69 -15.05 -1.07
C THR A 113 -6.16 -13.75 -0.41
N CYS A 114 -5.24 -12.81 -0.19
CA CYS A 114 -5.50 -11.48 0.36
C CYS A 114 -5.20 -10.38 -0.68
N ILE A 115 -5.53 -9.15 -0.35
CA ILE A 115 -5.04 -7.95 -1.03
C ILE A 115 -3.86 -7.40 -0.21
N LEU A 116 -2.71 -7.18 -0.85
CA LEU A 116 -1.53 -6.61 -0.20
C LEU A 116 -1.26 -5.20 -0.72
N ASP A 117 -1.19 -4.21 0.16
CA ASP A 117 -0.83 -2.83 -0.19
C ASP A 117 0.56 -2.50 0.37
N LEU A 118 1.52 -2.25 -0.54
CA LEU A 118 2.91 -1.95 -0.23
C LEU A 118 3.15 -0.45 -0.19
N GLY A 119 3.52 0.07 0.98
CA GLY A 119 3.59 1.50 1.27
C GLY A 119 2.18 2.07 1.41
N ALA A 120 1.33 1.37 2.17
CA ALA A 120 -0.10 1.64 2.27
C ALA A 120 -0.45 3.01 2.86
N GLY A 121 0.50 3.69 3.49
CA GLY A 121 0.28 4.97 4.13
C GLY A 121 -0.88 4.88 5.14
N THR A 122 -1.91 5.70 4.93
CA THR A 122 -3.09 5.72 5.80
C THR A 122 -4.08 4.57 5.56
N GLY A 123 -3.82 3.68 4.59
CA GLY A 123 -4.74 2.60 4.20
C GLY A 123 -5.88 3.04 3.29
N TYR A 124 -5.84 4.27 2.77
CA TYR A 124 -6.91 4.88 1.98
C TYR A 124 -7.27 4.09 0.72
N TYR A 125 -6.27 3.74 -0.09
CA TYR A 125 -6.49 2.98 -1.33
C TYR A 125 -6.93 1.55 -1.05
N LEU A 126 -6.30 0.90 -0.08
CA LEU A 126 -6.67 -0.45 0.33
C LEU A 126 -8.11 -0.51 0.85
N ALA A 127 -8.53 0.44 1.69
CA ALA A 127 -9.91 0.52 2.17
C ALA A 127 -10.91 0.58 1.01
N ARG A 128 -10.65 1.45 0.01
CA ARG A 128 -11.52 1.58 -1.17
C ARG A 128 -11.56 0.30 -2.02
N VAL A 129 -10.43 -0.42 -2.13
CA VAL A 129 -10.38 -1.73 -2.80
C VAL A 129 -11.20 -2.77 -2.04
N LEU A 130 -11.10 -2.81 -0.71
CA LEU A 130 -11.83 -3.77 0.11
C LEU A 130 -13.34 -3.52 0.13
N ASP A 131 -13.80 -2.30 -0.16
CA ASP A 131 -15.23 -2.04 -0.41
C ASP A 131 -15.73 -2.73 -1.70
N ALA A 132 -14.83 -2.97 -2.67
CA ALA A 132 -15.16 -3.54 -3.98
C ALA A 132 -14.88 -5.05 -4.10
N VAL A 133 -14.03 -5.63 -3.22
CA VAL A 133 -13.68 -7.05 -3.23
C VAL A 133 -13.89 -7.68 -1.86
N ASP A 134 -14.32 -8.95 -1.84
CA ASP A 134 -14.55 -9.68 -0.59
C ASP A 134 -13.31 -10.51 -0.19
N ARG A 135 -12.23 -9.79 0.16
CA ARG A 135 -11.00 -10.37 0.69
C ARG A 135 -10.49 -9.58 1.89
N PRO A 136 -9.70 -10.18 2.79
CA PRO A 136 -8.93 -9.43 3.77
C PRO A 136 -7.77 -8.69 3.10
N GLY A 137 -7.32 -7.59 3.73
CA GLY A 137 -6.24 -6.75 3.24
C GLY A 137 -5.09 -6.62 4.22
N ILE A 138 -3.86 -6.68 3.72
CA ILE A 138 -2.64 -6.40 4.47
C ILE A 138 -2.17 -5.00 4.05
N ALA A 139 -2.18 -4.05 4.99
CA ALA A 139 -1.56 -2.74 4.83
C ALA A 139 -0.13 -2.79 5.39
N LEU A 140 0.87 -2.74 4.51
CA LEU A 140 2.27 -2.77 4.90
C LEU A 140 2.90 -1.40 4.69
N ASP A 141 3.48 -0.82 5.75
CA ASP A 141 4.18 0.46 5.70
C ASP A 141 5.34 0.47 6.70
N ILE A 142 6.40 1.24 6.41
CA ILE A 142 7.54 1.38 7.31
C ILE A 142 7.22 2.34 8.47
N SER A 143 6.27 3.25 8.29
CA SER A 143 5.86 4.23 9.30
C SER A 143 4.83 3.63 10.25
N LYS A 144 5.20 3.52 11.54
CA LYS A 144 4.24 3.16 12.60
C LYS A 144 3.06 4.14 12.69
N HIS A 145 3.27 5.39 12.29
CA HIS A 145 2.22 6.41 12.29
C HIS A 145 1.21 6.14 11.17
N ALA A 146 1.68 5.76 9.99
CA ALA A 146 0.84 5.32 8.87
C ALA A 146 0.08 4.03 9.24
N ALA A 147 0.76 3.00 9.74
CA ALA A 147 0.15 1.73 10.16
C ALA A 147 -0.96 1.92 11.21
N ARG A 148 -0.80 2.90 12.14
CA ARG A 148 -1.83 3.26 13.12
C ARG A 148 -3.11 3.81 12.47
N HIS A 149 -3.00 4.53 11.36
CA HIS A 149 -4.15 5.00 10.57
C HIS A 149 -4.75 3.86 9.77
N ALA A 150 -3.91 3.09 9.07
CA ALA A 150 -4.34 1.97 8.24
C ALA A 150 -5.12 0.90 9.03
N ALA A 151 -4.70 0.61 10.28
CA ALA A 151 -5.40 -0.33 11.18
C ALA A 151 -6.86 0.06 11.48
N LYS A 152 -7.24 1.31 11.22
CA LYS A 152 -8.59 1.85 11.46
C LYS A 152 -9.35 2.19 10.17
N ALA A 153 -8.68 2.09 9.03
CA ALA A 153 -9.23 2.54 7.75
C ALA A 153 -10.36 1.61 7.25
N HIS A 154 -10.29 0.32 7.55
CA HIS A 154 -11.31 -0.65 7.18
C HIS A 154 -11.28 -1.88 8.11
N PRO A 155 -12.43 -2.50 8.48
CA PRO A 155 -12.47 -3.63 9.42
C PRO A 155 -11.67 -4.86 8.96
N ARG A 156 -11.56 -5.09 7.65
CA ARG A 156 -10.80 -6.21 7.05
C ARG A 156 -9.32 -5.91 6.80
N ILE A 157 -8.79 -4.80 7.31
CA ILE A 157 -7.36 -4.48 7.21
C ILE A 157 -6.61 -5.04 8.42
N GLY A 158 -5.54 -5.82 8.15
CA GLY A 158 -4.44 -6.09 9.05
C GLY A 158 -3.26 -5.17 8.74
N ALA A 159 -2.87 -4.31 9.69
CA ALA A 159 -1.79 -3.36 9.49
C ALA A 159 -0.46 -3.89 10.03
N VAL A 160 0.59 -3.82 9.20
CA VAL A 160 1.92 -4.37 9.47
C VAL A 160 2.98 -3.28 9.24
N VAL A 161 3.84 -3.08 10.23
CA VAL A 161 5.03 -2.23 10.06
C VAL A 161 6.17 -3.10 9.57
N ALA A 162 6.61 -2.88 8.32
CA ALA A 162 7.72 -3.60 7.71
C ALA A 162 8.38 -2.75 6.62
N ASP A 163 9.61 -3.12 6.23
CA ASP A 163 10.34 -2.48 5.14
C ASP A 163 10.01 -3.15 3.80
N ALA A 164 9.44 -2.38 2.86
CA ALA A 164 9.11 -2.85 1.52
C ALA A 164 10.35 -3.16 0.65
N TRP A 165 11.53 -2.64 1.00
CA TRP A 165 12.79 -2.94 0.32
C TRP A 165 13.43 -4.26 0.76
N GLY A 166 13.12 -4.71 1.97
CA GLY A 166 13.59 -5.97 2.53
C GLY A 166 12.74 -7.17 2.08
N GLY A 167 12.96 -8.29 2.74
CA GLY A 167 12.06 -9.46 2.62
C GLY A 167 10.71 -9.15 3.26
N LEU A 168 9.64 -9.29 2.50
CA LEU A 168 8.28 -9.05 3.02
C LEU A 168 7.87 -10.17 3.99
N PRO A 169 7.35 -9.85 5.19
CA PRO A 169 6.83 -10.84 6.14
C PRO A 169 5.46 -11.38 5.69
N VAL A 170 5.38 -11.76 4.42
CA VAL A 170 4.19 -12.29 3.76
C VAL A 170 4.58 -13.55 3.01
N ARG A 171 3.75 -14.58 3.11
CA ARG A 171 3.98 -15.87 2.45
C ARG A 171 4.01 -15.71 0.92
N GLY A 172 4.73 -16.61 0.25
CA GLY A 172 4.72 -16.68 -1.21
C GLY A 172 3.33 -17.01 -1.74
N ARG A 173 2.95 -16.39 -2.86
CA ARG A 173 1.67 -16.60 -3.56
C ARG A 173 0.42 -16.27 -2.74
N ALA A 174 0.57 -15.46 -1.70
CA ALA A 174 -0.50 -15.09 -0.76
C ALA A 174 -1.47 -14.03 -1.31
N ALA A 175 -1.02 -13.17 -2.20
CA ALA A 175 -1.79 -12.01 -2.66
C ALA A 175 -2.47 -12.26 -4.02
N ALA A 176 -3.80 -12.11 -4.09
CA ALA A 176 -4.52 -12.02 -5.35
C ALA A 176 -4.16 -10.73 -6.08
N VAL A 177 -4.03 -9.63 -5.33
CA VAL A 177 -3.65 -8.33 -5.86
C VAL A 177 -2.59 -7.71 -4.95
N VAL A 178 -1.53 -7.18 -5.57
CA VAL A 178 -0.54 -6.34 -4.90
C VAL A 178 -0.75 -4.91 -5.36
N LEU A 179 -1.08 -4.01 -4.44
CA LEU A 179 -1.15 -2.57 -4.68
C LEU A 179 0.21 -1.93 -4.38
N ASN A 180 0.59 -0.94 -5.17
CA ASN A 180 1.75 -0.08 -4.93
C ASN A 180 1.45 1.32 -5.47
N VAL A 181 0.87 2.17 -4.62
CA VAL A 181 0.42 3.51 -5.00
C VAL A 181 1.37 4.56 -4.44
N PHE A 182 2.11 5.25 -5.31
CA PHE A 182 3.12 6.27 -4.95
C PHE A 182 4.20 5.78 -3.97
N ALA A 183 4.48 4.50 -3.94
CA ALA A 183 5.33 3.85 -2.93
C ALA A 183 6.62 3.26 -3.52
N PRO A 184 7.61 2.92 -2.66
CA PRO A 184 8.78 2.14 -3.06
C PRO A 184 8.38 0.76 -3.60
N ARG A 185 9.20 0.21 -4.51
CA ARG A 185 8.89 -1.03 -5.22
C ARG A 185 10.04 -2.02 -5.14
N ASN A 186 9.74 -3.22 -4.67
CA ASN A 186 10.62 -4.38 -4.73
C ASN A 186 9.99 -5.43 -5.65
N ALA A 187 10.33 -5.38 -6.94
CA ALA A 187 9.73 -6.27 -7.96
C ALA A 187 9.97 -7.76 -7.66
N HIS A 188 11.08 -8.11 -7.03
CA HIS A 188 11.38 -9.49 -6.64
C HIS A 188 10.37 -9.99 -5.60
N GLU A 189 10.18 -9.24 -4.52
CA GLU A 189 9.27 -9.60 -3.44
C GLU A 189 7.80 -9.52 -3.88
N MET A 190 7.44 -8.49 -4.68
CA MET A 190 6.10 -8.41 -5.28
C MET A 190 5.79 -9.68 -6.10
N ARG A 191 6.77 -10.17 -6.89
CA ARG A 191 6.60 -11.42 -7.65
C ARG A 191 6.47 -12.65 -6.76
N ARG A 192 7.26 -12.71 -5.67
CA ARG A 192 7.24 -13.84 -4.73
C ARG A 192 5.89 -13.99 -4.02
N VAL A 193 5.32 -12.87 -3.55
CA VAL A 193 4.07 -12.87 -2.76
C VAL A 193 2.81 -12.94 -3.62
N LEU A 194 2.92 -12.60 -4.91
CA LEU A 194 1.78 -12.58 -5.81
C LEU A 194 1.38 -13.99 -6.25
N HIS A 195 0.07 -14.28 -6.19
CA HIS A 195 -0.51 -15.48 -6.76
C HIS A 195 -0.18 -15.60 -8.26
N PRO A 196 0.04 -16.80 -8.84
CA PRO A 196 0.37 -16.95 -10.26
C PRO A 196 -0.64 -16.31 -11.22
N ALA A 197 -1.93 -16.36 -10.88
CA ALA A 197 -3.00 -15.68 -11.63
C ALA A 197 -3.26 -14.24 -11.17
N GLY A 198 -2.56 -13.77 -10.12
CA GLY A 198 -2.75 -12.44 -9.52
C GLY A 198 -2.17 -11.31 -10.37
N ARG A 199 -2.46 -10.08 -9.95
CA ARG A 199 -1.98 -8.86 -10.62
C ARG A 199 -1.34 -7.89 -9.63
N ALA A 200 -0.29 -7.20 -10.06
CA ALA A 200 0.20 -6.03 -9.35
C ALA A 200 -0.35 -4.76 -10.02
N ILE A 201 -0.91 -3.86 -9.22
CA ILE A 201 -1.42 -2.57 -9.66
C ILE A 201 -0.46 -1.51 -9.13
N VAL A 202 0.25 -0.86 -10.04
CA VAL A 202 1.28 0.14 -9.70
C VAL A 202 0.85 1.50 -10.21
N VAL A 203 0.69 2.47 -9.30
CA VAL A 203 0.34 3.85 -9.67
C VAL A 203 1.54 4.76 -9.47
N VAL A 204 1.88 5.49 -10.52
CA VAL A 204 2.98 6.47 -10.51
C VAL A 204 2.50 7.83 -11.02
N PRO A 205 3.08 8.93 -10.51
CA PRO A 205 2.83 10.25 -11.07
C PRO A 205 3.47 10.36 -12.47
N GLU A 206 2.80 11.06 -13.38
CA GLU A 206 3.33 11.50 -14.67
C GLU A 206 4.05 12.87 -14.54
N ALA A 207 4.79 13.28 -15.55
CA ALA A 207 5.59 14.51 -15.53
C ALA A 207 4.77 15.79 -15.21
N GLY A 208 3.50 15.82 -15.63
CA GLY A 208 2.59 16.93 -15.35
C GLY A 208 1.94 16.92 -13.95
N HIS A 209 2.24 15.91 -13.11
CA HIS A 209 1.64 15.81 -11.79
C HIS A 209 2.09 16.94 -10.86
N LEU A 210 1.16 17.75 -10.37
CA LEU A 210 1.39 18.90 -9.49
C LEU A 210 2.34 19.97 -10.10
N ARG A 211 2.42 20.08 -11.42
CA ARG A 211 3.38 20.96 -12.10
C ARG A 211 3.26 22.43 -11.65
N GLU A 212 2.05 22.90 -11.40
CA GLU A 212 1.82 24.30 -10.96
C GLU A 212 2.50 24.54 -9.60
N LEU A 213 2.46 23.55 -8.72
CA LEU A 213 3.11 23.62 -7.40
C LEU A 213 4.63 23.43 -7.51
N VAL A 214 5.08 22.59 -8.45
CA VAL A 214 6.52 22.45 -8.75
C VAL A 214 7.10 23.77 -9.21
N GLU A 215 6.43 24.46 -10.12
CA GLU A 215 6.87 25.76 -10.67
C GLU A 215 6.81 26.87 -9.61
N GLU A 216 5.72 26.96 -8.85
CA GLU A 216 5.50 28.03 -7.88
C GLU A 216 6.35 27.90 -6.62
N TYR A 217 6.50 26.69 -6.09
CA TYR A 217 7.17 26.43 -4.80
C TYR A 217 8.54 25.76 -4.92
N GLY A 218 9.03 25.49 -6.14
CA GLY A 218 10.32 24.84 -6.36
C GLY A 218 10.38 23.41 -5.84
N LEU A 219 9.28 22.63 -6.00
CA LEU A 219 9.20 21.26 -5.52
C LEU A 219 10.01 20.31 -6.41
N LEU A 220 10.22 19.09 -5.94
CA LEU A 220 10.82 18.03 -6.72
C LEU A 220 9.94 17.68 -7.92
N ALA A 221 10.45 17.88 -9.12
CA ALA A 221 9.76 17.49 -10.35
C ALA A 221 9.73 15.96 -10.50
N VAL A 222 8.68 15.47 -11.14
CA VAL A 222 8.61 14.05 -11.52
C VAL A 222 9.57 13.81 -12.68
N ASP A 223 10.45 12.82 -12.55
CA ASP A 223 11.37 12.40 -13.61
C ASP A 223 10.57 11.91 -14.84
N GLU A 224 10.79 12.52 -16.01
CA GLU A 224 10.13 12.16 -17.28
C GLU A 224 10.35 10.69 -17.67
N ARG A 225 11.50 10.13 -17.29
CA ARG A 225 11.84 8.72 -17.54
C ARG A 225 11.25 7.74 -16.51
N LYS A 226 10.36 8.21 -15.62
CA LYS A 226 9.80 7.38 -14.54
C LYS A 226 9.06 6.14 -15.07
N SER A 227 8.36 6.27 -16.18
CA SER A 227 7.66 5.16 -16.84
C SER A 227 8.63 4.15 -17.48
N GLU A 228 9.74 4.60 -18.06
CA GLU A 228 10.79 3.71 -18.58
C GLU A 228 11.47 2.94 -17.44
N ARG A 229 11.90 3.65 -16.40
CA ARG A 229 12.50 3.03 -15.21
C ARG A 229 11.57 2.03 -14.53
N LEU A 230 10.27 2.29 -14.54
CA LEU A 230 9.30 1.33 -14.04
C LEU A 230 9.34 0.05 -14.87
N ARG A 231 9.27 0.15 -16.22
CA ARG A 231 9.32 -1.03 -17.10
C ARG A 231 10.62 -1.80 -16.94
N GLU A 232 11.76 -1.10 -16.83
CA GLU A 232 13.08 -1.71 -16.58
C GLU A 232 13.11 -2.47 -15.24
N GLN A 233 12.57 -1.88 -14.17
CA GLN A 233 12.51 -2.47 -12.82
C GLN A 233 11.69 -3.76 -12.77
N PHE A 234 10.64 -3.84 -13.58
CA PHE A 234 9.76 -5.00 -13.65
C PHE A 234 10.13 -6.00 -14.73
N ALA A 235 11.05 -5.66 -15.66
CA ALA A 235 11.48 -6.51 -16.75
C ALA A 235 11.96 -7.89 -16.28
N GLY A 236 11.57 -8.95 -16.98
CA GLY A 236 11.92 -10.34 -16.67
C GLY A 236 11.21 -10.95 -15.45
N ARG A 237 10.35 -10.16 -14.76
CA ARG A 237 9.53 -10.64 -13.63
C ARG A 237 8.05 -10.42 -13.85
N PHE A 238 7.74 -9.36 -14.59
CA PHE A 238 6.36 -8.96 -14.87
C PHE A 238 6.21 -8.54 -16.32
N ARG A 239 5.02 -8.74 -16.85
CA ARG A 239 4.55 -8.19 -18.12
C ARG A 239 3.52 -7.11 -17.82
N VAL A 240 3.64 -5.96 -18.51
CA VAL A 240 2.59 -4.93 -18.50
C VAL A 240 1.41 -5.43 -19.33
N GLU A 241 0.25 -5.63 -18.72
CA GLU A 241 -0.98 -6.03 -19.41
C GLU A 241 -1.75 -4.83 -19.91
N SER A 242 -1.87 -3.80 -19.07
CA SER A 242 -2.57 -2.57 -19.46
C SER A 242 -2.02 -1.35 -18.71
N GLU A 243 -2.30 -0.19 -19.29
CA GLU A 243 -1.93 1.12 -18.75
C GLU A 243 -3.16 2.03 -18.74
N HIS A 244 -3.43 2.68 -17.62
CA HIS A 244 -4.60 3.51 -17.42
C HIS A 244 -4.17 4.91 -16.96
N PRO A 245 -4.15 5.91 -17.85
CA PRO A 245 -3.88 7.28 -17.46
C PRO A 245 -5.09 7.86 -16.73
N PHE A 246 -4.81 8.64 -15.67
CA PHE A 246 -5.81 9.43 -14.96
C PHE A 246 -5.36 10.88 -14.90
N ARG A 247 -6.25 11.80 -15.26
CA ARG A 247 -5.99 13.24 -15.26
C ARG A 247 -7.18 13.98 -14.70
N ARG A 248 -6.90 14.93 -13.81
CA ARG A 248 -7.87 15.85 -13.23
C ARG A 248 -7.18 17.16 -12.85
N THR A 249 -7.90 18.27 -12.89
CA THR A 249 -7.38 19.58 -12.46
C THR A 249 -8.36 20.21 -11.49
N PRO A 250 -8.41 19.79 -10.21
CA PRO A 250 -9.22 20.42 -9.19
C PRO A 250 -8.68 21.80 -8.84
N THR A 251 -9.55 22.67 -8.33
CA THR A 251 -9.13 23.87 -7.62
C THR A 251 -8.93 23.54 -6.15
N LEU A 252 -7.72 23.76 -5.65
CA LEU A 252 -7.34 23.53 -4.25
C LEU A 252 -7.35 24.87 -3.50
N SER A 253 -7.77 24.88 -2.25
CA SER A 253 -7.55 25.98 -1.32
C SER A 253 -6.08 26.08 -0.91
N ALA A 254 -5.67 27.18 -0.31
CA ALA A 254 -4.31 27.33 0.21
C ALA A 254 -3.96 26.26 1.25
N GLU A 255 -4.91 25.86 2.09
CA GLU A 255 -4.72 24.80 3.09
C GLU A 255 -4.51 23.44 2.42
N GLU A 256 -5.28 23.11 1.38
CA GLU A 256 -5.14 21.85 0.64
C GLU A 256 -3.84 21.80 -0.16
N VAL A 257 -3.38 22.93 -0.70
CA VAL A 257 -2.04 23.06 -1.31
C VAL A 257 -0.95 22.80 -0.26
N ALA A 258 -1.04 23.39 0.92
CA ALA A 258 -0.09 23.14 2.00
C ALA A 258 -0.06 21.65 2.40
N ARG A 259 -1.21 21.01 2.48
CA ARG A 259 -1.34 19.57 2.81
C ARG A 259 -0.75 18.66 1.73
N VAL A 260 -1.00 18.91 0.44
CA VAL A 260 -0.44 18.07 -0.62
C VAL A 260 1.08 18.19 -0.69
N ILE A 261 1.65 19.35 -0.37
CA ILE A 261 3.10 19.54 -0.23
C ILE A 261 3.61 18.79 1.02
N GLY A 262 2.93 18.96 2.16
CA GLY A 262 3.31 18.40 3.45
C GLY A 262 3.21 16.87 3.53
N MET A 263 2.36 16.23 2.73
CA MET A 263 2.16 14.77 2.76
C MET A 263 3.20 13.96 1.99
N GLY A 264 4.04 14.61 1.17
CA GLY A 264 4.97 13.94 0.25
C GLY A 264 6.44 14.20 0.60
N PRO A 265 7.38 13.70 -0.23
CA PRO A 265 8.81 13.88 -0.02
C PRO A 265 9.24 15.36 -0.03
N ASN A 266 8.45 16.23 -0.60
CA ASN A 266 8.66 17.67 -0.58
C ASN A 266 8.53 18.30 0.82
N ALA A 267 7.90 17.62 1.78
CA ALA A 267 7.81 18.06 3.17
C ALA A 267 9.19 18.31 3.81
N TRP A 268 10.25 17.66 3.31
CA TRP A 268 11.62 17.81 3.78
C TRP A 268 12.36 19.00 3.15
N HIS A 269 11.87 19.54 2.03
CA HIS A 269 12.59 20.51 1.20
C HIS A 269 11.85 21.84 1.01
N ALA A 270 10.52 21.79 0.97
CA ALA A 270 9.70 22.97 0.74
C ALA A 270 8.78 23.20 1.96
N GLY A 271 8.89 24.38 2.54
CA GLY A 271 8.04 24.74 3.65
C GLY A 271 6.59 24.92 3.18
N ALA A 272 5.69 24.05 3.64
CA ALA A 272 4.25 24.22 3.49
C ALA A 272 3.78 25.60 4.05
N GLU A 273 4.57 26.18 4.97
CA GLU A 273 4.36 27.52 5.52
C GLU A 273 4.51 28.66 4.49
N ARG A 274 5.08 28.41 3.32
CA ARG A 274 5.20 29.39 2.22
C ARG A 274 3.94 29.55 1.40
N VAL A 275 3.00 28.61 1.51
CA VAL A 275 1.74 28.63 0.76
C VAL A 275 0.89 29.82 1.18
N ARG A 276 0.49 30.65 0.22
CA ARG A 276 -0.34 31.85 0.44
C ARG A 276 -1.66 31.83 -0.32
N SER A 277 -1.74 31.03 -1.39
CA SER A 277 -2.92 30.98 -2.25
C SER A 277 -3.23 29.54 -2.66
N GLY A 278 -4.46 29.30 -3.00
CA GLY A 278 -4.92 28.10 -3.70
C GLY A 278 -4.97 28.35 -5.21
N GLY A 279 -5.29 27.31 -5.97
CA GLY A 279 -5.41 27.41 -7.41
C GLY A 279 -5.76 26.07 -8.07
N ALA A 280 -5.84 26.09 -9.39
CA ALA A 280 -5.98 24.89 -10.19
C ALA A 280 -4.68 24.09 -10.15
N VAL A 281 -4.75 22.79 -9.84
CA VAL A 281 -3.59 21.91 -9.67
C VAL A 281 -3.78 20.65 -10.50
N SER A 282 -2.82 20.34 -11.36
CA SER A 282 -2.85 19.16 -12.22
C SER A 282 -2.55 17.89 -11.44
N ILE A 283 -3.49 16.94 -11.43
CA ILE A 283 -3.32 15.59 -10.89
C ILE A 283 -3.21 14.66 -12.10
N GLU A 284 -1.98 14.20 -12.40
CA GLU A 284 -1.70 13.34 -13.55
C GLU A 284 -0.95 12.09 -13.08
N VAL A 285 -1.58 10.95 -13.20
CA VAL A 285 -1.00 9.67 -12.79
C VAL A 285 -1.26 8.60 -13.86
N ARG A 286 -0.49 7.53 -13.80
CA ARG A 286 -0.72 6.33 -14.61
C ARG A 286 -0.75 5.10 -13.71
N ALA A 287 -1.80 4.30 -13.83
CA ALA A 287 -1.88 2.99 -13.24
C ALA A 287 -1.46 1.92 -14.26
N TYR A 288 -0.60 1.01 -13.83
CA TYR A 288 -0.16 -0.16 -14.58
C TYR A 288 -0.73 -1.41 -13.96
N VAL A 289 -1.30 -2.29 -14.78
CA VAL A 289 -1.66 -3.65 -14.40
C VAL A 289 -0.58 -4.59 -14.91
N LEU A 290 0.04 -5.32 -13.98
CA LEU A 290 1.20 -6.17 -14.25
C LEU A 290 0.87 -7.62 -13.90
N SER A 291 1.09 -8.55 -14.84
CA SER A 291 1.03 -9.99 -14.58
C SER A 291 2.41 -10.58 -14.31
N PRO A 292 2.52 -11.56 -13.40
CA PRO A 292 3.78 -12.25 -13.16
C PRO A 292 4.22 -13.06 -14.39
N GLN A 293 5.53 -13.08 -14.66
CA GLN A 293 6.17 -13.93 -15.66
C GLN A 293 6.86 -15.13 -15.00
#